data_241a5bbc3d55a4f7e96d50e92ec7d9aa
#
_entry.id   241a5bbc3d55a4f7e96d50e92ec7d9aa
#
_cell.length_a   1.000
_cell.length_b   1.000
_cell.length_c   1.000
_cell.angle_alpha   90.00
_cell.angle_beta   90.00
_cell.angle_gamma   90.00
#
_symmetry.space_group_name_H-M   'P 1'
#
loop_
_entity.id
_entity.type
_entity.pdbx_description
1 polymer ?
#
loop_
_entity_poly.entity_id
_entity_poly.type
_entity_poly.pdbx_seq_one_letter_code
_entity_poly.pdbx_strand_id
1 'polypeptide(L)'
;MKEFIINNYLEDIRKKIPAYDLMLEIIFNSILKVKIDISQIKNILAIGGQSFEAKNLSKIYNNSKITIVEPSEVMLNIVKNECKDLKNLEYICDKFENYKDDKTFQLCLSLLVLQFVEKPKSFLEKIYNSLDKNSLFIISIFSNKQLAYWKEFALSRGAKKEQVEKTFNNQSEVMNVLSPDYTEILLKEIGFLKVEKICEILSVDMWIAEK
;
A
#
# COMPACT_ATOMS: atom_id res chain seq x y z
N MET A 1 -21.54 15.06 -6.01
CA MET A 1 -21.59 13.59 -5.74
C MET A 1 -20.20 12.95 -5.69
N LYS A 2 -19.27 13.28 -6.62
CA LYS A 2 -17.88 12.73 -6.59
C LYS A 2 -17.06 13.17 -5.37
N GLU A 3 -17.09 14.44 -4.97
CA GLU A 3 -16.39 14.93 -3.76
C GLU A 3 -16.89 14.28 -2.46
N PHE A 4 -18.18 13.99 -2.37
CA PHE A 4 -18.78 13.32 -1.21
C PHE A 4 -18.29 11.87 -1.05
N ILE A 5 -18.01 11.17 -2.16
CA ILE A 5 -17.47 9.80 -2.14
C ILE A 5 -15.99 9.82 -1.70
N ILE A 6 -15.22 10.82 -2.11
CA ILE A 6 -13.80 10.99 -1.81
C ILE A 6 -13.55 11.25 -0.33
N ASN A 7 -14.20 12.28 0.21
CA ASN A 7 -14.05 12.66 1.61
C ASN A 7 -14.51 11.51 2.54
N ASN A 8 -15.57 10.80 2.16
CA ASN A 8 -16.03 9.63 2.89
C ASN A 8 -15.02 8.47 2.88
N TYR A 9 -14.27 8.24 1.79
CA TYR A 9 -13.31 7.12 1.75
C TYR A 9 -12.11 7.36 2.67
N LEU A 10 -11.47 8.53 2.61
CA LEU A 10 -10.33 8.86 3.48
C LEU A 10 -10.72 8.95 4.96
N GLU A 11 -11.90 9.50 5.26
CA GLU A 11 -12.43 9.47 6.62
C GLU A 11 -12.71 8.04 7.08
N ASP A 12 -13.28 7.20 6.21
CA ASP A 12 -13.65 5.84 6.53
C ASP A 12 -12.41 4.94 6.76
N ILE A 13 -11.35 5.11 5.96
CA ILE A 13 -10.09 4.37 6.15
C ILE A 13 -9.44 4.74 7.48
N ARG A 14 -9.40 6.02 7.86
CA ARG A 14 -8.86 6.49 9.14
C ARG A 14 -9.63 5.98 10.36
N LYS A 15 -10.92 5.70 10.21
CA LYS A 15 -11.74 5.07 11.25
C LYS A 15 -11.43 3.59 11.41
N LYS A 16 -11.09 2.90 10.33
CA LYS A 16 -10.90 1.44 10.30
C LYS A 16 -9.44 1.00 10.45
N ILE A 17 -8.49 1.80 9.95
CA ILE A 17 -7.08 1.45 9.93
C ILE A 17 -6.36 2.14 11.09
N PRO A 18 -5.92 1.38 12.11
CA PRO A 18 -5.17 1.94 13.24
C PRO A 18 -3.88 2.60 12.75
N ALA A 19 -3.59 3.78 13.28
CA ALA A 19 -2.38 4.55 12.99
C ALA A 19 -2.12 4.83 11.50
N TYR A 20 -3.18 4.91 10.66
CA TYR A 20 -3.04 5.11 9.22
C TYR A 20 -2.13 6.29 8.85
N ASP A 21 -2.41 7.47 9.41
CA ASP A 21 -1.61 8.67 9.14
C ASP A 21 -0.17 8.53 9.66
N LEU A 22 0.02 7.93 10.86
CA LEU A 22 1.35 7.69 11.43
C LEU A 22 2.18 6.71 10.58
N MET A 23 1.55 5.67 10.04
CA MET A 23 2.22 4.73 9.12
C MET A 23 2.77 5.48 7.90
N LEU A 24 1.98 6.36 7.30
CA LEU A 24 2.41 7.18 6.17
C LEU A 24 3.52 8.16 6.56
N GLU A 25 3.43 8.80 7.73
CA GLU A 25 4.48 9.68 8.25
C GLU A 25 5.81 8.93 8.45
N ILE A 26 5.77 7.72 9.01
CA ILE A 26 6.96 6.87 9.18
C ILE A 26 7.59 6.56 7.81
N ILE A 27 6.79 6.19 6.80
CA ILE A 27 7.30 5.92 5.45
C ILE A 27 8.01 7.16 4.88
N PHE A 28 7.30 8.27 4.77
CA PHE A 28 7.77 9.45 4.03
C PHE A 28 8.77 10.33 4.81
N ASN A 29 8.68 10.37 6.13
CA ASN A 29 9.54 11.23 6.95
C ASN A 29 10.72 10.51 7.60
N SER A 30 10.74 9.17 7.60
CA SER A 30 11.79 8.37 8.20
C SER A 30 12.38 7.36 7.22
N ILE A 31 11.64 6.32 6.84
CA ILE A 31 12.17 5.17 6.07
C ILE A 31 12.82 5.63 4.76
N LEU A 32 12.10 6.40 3.94
CA LEU A 32 12.61 6.82 2.64
C LEU A 32 13.85 7.73 2.74
N LYS A 33 13.97 8.49 3.82
CA LYS A 33 15.14 9.36 4.06
C LYS A 33 16.40 8.59 4.48
N VAL A 34 16.22 7.47 5.17
CA VAL A 34 17.33 6.67 5.73
C VAL A 34 17.79 5.59 4.76
N LYS A 35 16.84 4.93 4.08
CA LYS A 35 17.11 3.72 3.30
C LYS A 35 17.47 4.01 1.85
N ILE A 36 17.17 5.18 1.33
CA ILE A 36 17.27 5.46 -0.10
C ILE A 36 18.07 6.72 -0.37
N ASP A 37 19.09 6.58 -1.22
CA ASP A 37 19.72 7.73 -1.87
C ASP A 37 18.78 8.23 -2.99
N ILE A 38 18.19 9.40 -2.78
CA ILE A 38 17.23 10.02 -3.69
C ILE A 38 17.79 10.16 -5.11
N SER A 39 19.11 10.36 -5.25
CA SER A 39 19.77 10.54 -6.54
C SER A 39 19.76 9.28 -7.42
N GLN A 40 19.60 8.10 -6.82
CA GLN A 40 19.62 6.81 -7.50
C GLN A 40 18.24 6.35 -7.99
N ILE A 41 17.16 7.01 -7.56
CA ILE A 41 15.80 6.61 -7.88
C ILE A 41 15.35 7.26 -9.19
N LYS A 42 15.07 6.43 -10.20
CA LYS A 42 14.53 6.86 -11.51
C LYS A 42 13.08 6.48 -11.68
N ASN A 43 12.71 5.28 -11.27
CA ASN A 43 11.36 4.74 -11.42
C ASN A 43 10.82 4.26 -10.08
N ILE A 44 9.59 4.67 -9.77
CA ILE A 44 8.86 4.30 -8.56
C ILE A 44 7.55 3.65 -8.96
N LEU A 45 7.18 2.56 -8.31
CA LEU A 45 5.91 1.87 -8.47
C LEU A 45 5.05 2.05 -7.22
N ALA A 46 3.85 2.56 -7.39
CA ALA A 46 2.84 2.66 -6.33
C ALA A 46 1.62 1.83 -6.73
N ILE A 47 1.41 0.69 -6.07
CA ILE A 47 0.30 -0.22 -6.33
C ILE A 47 -0.81 0.10 -5.34
N GLY A 48 -2.02 0.38 -5.85
CA GLY A 48 -3.15 0.88 -5.04
C GLY A 48 -2.89 2.28 -4.48
N GLY A 49 -1.97 3.05 -5.10
CA GLY A 49 -1.51 4.33 -4.58
C GLY A 49 -2.60 5.39 -4.54
N GLN A 50 -2.65 6.10 -3.41
CA GLN A 50 -3.58 7.19 -3.17
C GLN A 50 -2.93 8.56 -3.44
N SER A 51 -3.74 9.60 -3.42
CA SER A 51 -3.26 10.97 -3.68
C SER A 51 -2.21 11.45 -2.69
N PHE A 52 -2.28 11.00 -1.43
CA PHE A 52 -1.29 11.37 -0.42
C PHE A 52 0.09 10.79 -0.75
N GLU A 53 0.16 9.49 -1.09
CA GLU A 53 1.40 8.82 -1.50
C GLU A 53 1.95 9.48 -2.76
N ALA A 54 1.11 9.71 -3.78
CA ALA A 54 1.50 10.34 -5.03
C ALA A 54 2.11 11.73 -4.82
N LYS A 55 1.49 12.57 -4.00
CA LYS A 55 1.99 13.93 -3.67
C LYS A 55 3.33 13.90 -2.95
N ASN A 56 3.47 13.01 -1.94
CA ASN A 56 4.71 12.90 -1.18
C ASN A 56 5.85 12.31 -2.02
N LEU A 57 5.59 11.24 -2.78
CA LEU A 57 6.57 10.67 -3.70
C LEU A 57 7.04 11.70 -4.73
N SER A 58 6.11 12.42 -5.36
CA SER A 58 6.43 13.45 -6.36
C SER A 58 7.25 14.60 -5.77
N LYS A 59 6.99 14.99 -4.52
CA LYS A 59 7.74 16.02 -3.81
C LYS A 59 9.16 15.57 -3.47
N ILE A 60 9.32 14.35 -2.98
CA ILE A 60 10.62 13.79 -2.56
C ILE A 60 11.47 13.44 -3.80
N TYR A 61 10.86 12.82 -4.80
CA TYR A 61 11.50 12.28 -6.00
C TYR A 61 11.05 13.03 -7.26
N ASN A 62 11.26 14.33 -7.28
CA ASN A 62 10.77 15.22 -8.36
C ASN A 62 11.36 14.92 -9.75
N ASN A 63 12.52 14.26 -9.81
CA ASN A 63 13.19 13.83 -11.04
C ASN A 63 12.90 12.37 -11.43
N SER A 64 12.12 11.66 -10.62
CA SER A 64 11.78 10.26 -10.86
C SER A 64 10.41 10.14 -11.52
N LYS A 65 10.22 9.10 -12.34
CA LYS A 65 8.90 8.73 -12.86
C LYS A 65 8.19 7.85 -11.85
N ILE A 66 6.96 8.21 -11.51
CA ILE A 66 6.13 7.47 -10.55
C ILE A 66 4.96 6.86 -11.31
N THR A 67 4.89 5.54 -11.36
CA THR A 67 3.81 4.78 -11.96
C THR A 67 2.83 4.35 -10.89
N ILE A 68 1.58 4.80 -11.00
CA ILE A 68 0.47 4.45 -10.10
C ILE A 68 -0.40 3.44 -10.83
N VAL A 69 -0.54 2.25 -10.24
CA VAL A 69 -1.38 1.17 -10.77
C VAL A 69 -2.56 0.97 -9.83
N GLU A 70 -3.77 1.25 -10.29
CA GLU A 70 -5.01 1.18 -9.50
C GLU A 70 -6.14 0.65 -10.39
N PRO A 71 -6.77 -0.50 -10.05
CA PRO A 71 -7.83 -1.09 -10.87
C PRO A 71 -9.15 -0.31 -10.83
N SER A 72 -9.41 0.47 -9.80
CA SER A 72 -10.62 1.26 -9.70
C SER A 72 -10.49 2.57 -10.48
N GLU A 73 -11.22 2.69 -11.59
CA GLU A 73 -11.26 3.93 -12.37
C GLU A 73 -11.70 5.14 -11.53
N VAL A 74 -12.63 4.93 -10.61
CA VAL A 74 -13.11 5.98 -9.70
C VAL A 74 -11.98 6.46 -8.80
N MET A 75 -11.24 5.55 -8.16
CA MET A 75 -10.12 5.90 -7.29
C MET A 75 -8.98 6.55 -8.08
N LEU A 76 -8.65 6.00 -9.24
CA LEU A 76 -7.59 6.55 -10.10
C LEU A 76 -7.94 7.97 -10.59
N ASN A 77 -9.19 8.25 -10.93
CA ASN A 77 -9.66 9.58 -11.32
C ASN A 77 -9.57 10.59 -10.17
N ILE A 78 -9.75 10.14 -8.93
CA ILE A 78 -9.53 10.96 -7.73
C ILE A 78 -8.06 11.38 -7.66
N VAL A 79 -7.15 10.41 -7.75
CA VAL A 79 -5.71 10.68 -7.70
C VAL A 79 -5.30 11.63 -8.83
N LYS A 80 -5.78 11.39 -10.07
CA LYS A 80 -5.52 12.28 -11.22
C LYS A 80 -5.96 13.72 -10.97
N ASN A 81 -7.17 13.90 -10.43
CA ASN A 81 -7.72 15.23 -10.17
C ASN A 81 -6.95 15.97 -9.07
N GLU A 82 -6.61 15.26 -7.98
CA GLU A 82 -5.89 15.85 -6.86
C GLU A 82 -4.40 16.09 -7.13
N CYS A 83 -3.83 15.38 -8.10
CA CYS A 83 -2.42 15.45 -8.49
C CYS A 83 -2.21 16.05 -9.89
N LYS A 84 -3.20 16.75 -10.45
CA LYS A 84 -3.19 17.28 -11.82
C LYS A 84 -1.99 18.18 -12.16
N ASP A 85 -1.42 18.84 -11.15
CA ASP A 85 -0.29 19.77 -11.33
C ASP A 85 1.07 19.04 -11.26
N LEU A 86 1.10 17.75 -10.92
CA LEU A 86 2.29 16.92 -10.83
C LEU A 86 2.57 16.26 -12.19
N LYS A 87 3.77 16.51 -12.74
CA LYS A 87 4.12 16.10 -14.12
C LYS A 87 4.85 14.76 -14.23
N ASN A 88 5.32 14.22 -13.11
CA ASN A 88 6.11 13.00 -13.06
C ASN A 88 5.29 11.75 -12.70
N LEU A 89 3.96 11.82 -12.77
CA LEU A 89 3.04 10.73 -12.49
C LEU A 89 2.55 10.07 -13.78
N GLU A 90 2.56 8.76 -13.81
CA GLU A 90 1.93 7.91 -14.81
C GLU A 90 0.80 7.11 -14.16
N TYR A 91 -0.35 6.98 -14.83
CA TYR A 91 -1.53 6.37 -14.26
C TYR A 91 -1.99 5.19 -15.10
N ILE A 92 -2.04 4.00 -14.49
CA ILE A 92 -2.47 2.74 -15.11
C ILE A 92 -3.77 2.29 -14.43
N CYS A 93 -4.86 2.22 -15.21
CA CYS A 93 -6.15 1.73 -14.73
C CYS A 93 -6.27 0.23 -15.04
N ASP A 94 -5.61 -0.58 -14.23
CA ASP A 94 -5.67 -2.06 -14.34
C ASP A 94 -5.23 -2.70 -13.01
N LYS A 95 -5.48 -4.01 -12.87
CA LYS A 95 -4.85 -4.82 -11.84
C LYS A 95 -3.35 -4.90 -12.11
N PHE A 96 -2.54 -4.81 -11.06
CA PHE A 96 -1.09 -4.93 -11.21
C PHE A 96 -0.68 -6.27 -11.83
N GLU A 97 -1.45 -7.32 -11.60
CA GLU A 97 -1.21 -8.65 -12.21
C GLU A 97 -1.23 -8.61 -13.74
N ASN A 98 -1.97 -7.70 -14.35
CA ASN A 98 -2.04 -7.51 -15.81
C ASN A 98 -1.01 -6.51 -16.34
N TYR A 99 -0.55 -5.60 -15.50
CA TYR A 99 0.41 -4.57 -15.88
C TYR A 99 1.69 -5.18 -16.43
N LYS A 100 2.16 -4.67 -17.57
CA LYS A 100 3.42 -5.08 -18.20
C LYS A 100 4.24 -3.83 -18.51
N ASP A 101 5.50 -3.87 -18.15
CA ASP A 101 6.47 -2.83 -18.50
C ASP A 101 7.85 -3.50 -18.58
N ASP A 102 8.70 -3.00 -19.47
CA ASP A 102 10.08 -3.47 -19.62
C ASP A 102 11.05 -2.73 -18.65
N LYS A 103 10.58 -1.66 -18.00
CA LYS A 103 11.39 -0.93 -17.00
C LYS A 103 11.38 -1.63 -15.65
N THR A 104 12.45 -1.46 -14.90
CA THR A 104 12.57 -1.87 -13.51
C THR A 104 12.37 -0.68 -12.56
N PHE A 105 12.02 -0.98 -11.32
CA PHE A 105 11.72 0.02 -10.30
C PHE A 105 12.73 -0.08 -9.14
N GLN A 106 13.18 1.06 -8.62
CA GLN A 106 14.09 1.13 -7.48
C GLN A 106 13.33 1.27 -6.15
N LEU A 107 12.05 1.66 -6.21
CA LEU A 107 11.17 1.74 -5.06
C LEU A 107 9.79 1.23 -5.46
N CYS A 108 9.21 0.36 -4.64
CA CYS A 108 7.82 -0.07 -4.76
C CYS A 108 7.08 0.13 -3.44
N LEU A 109 5.87 0.68 -3.50
CA LEU A 109 4.92 0.75 -2.38
C LEU A 109 3.67 -0.07 -2.71
N SER A 110 3.22 -0.90 -1.76
CA SER A 110 1.95 -1.62 -1.80
C SER A 110 1.31 -1.57 -0.41
N LEU A 111 0.51 -0.52 -0.17
CA LEU A 111 -0.02 -0.23 1.16
C LEU A 111 -1.49 -0.66 1.26
N LEU A 112 -1.76 -1.64 2.12
CA LEU A 112 -3.10 -2.19 2.36
C LEU A 112 -3.78 -2.73 1.08
N VAL A 113 -3.00 -3.39 0.20
CA VAL A 113 -3.48 -3.95 -1.07
C VAL A 113 -3.54 -5.47 -1.04
N LEU A 114 -2.53 -6.14 -0.46
CA LEU A 114 -2.33 -7.59 -0.58
C LEU A 114 -3.55 -8.40 -0.14
N GLN A 115 -4.30 -7.94 0.85
CA GLN A 115 -5.52 -8.59 1.32
C GLN A 115 -6.65 -8.65 0.27
N PHE A 116 -6.58 -7.85 -0.79
CA PHE A 116 -7.56 -7.86 -1.89
C PHE A 116 -7.07 -8.61 -3.14
N VAL A 117 -5.88 -9.18 -3.09
CA VAL A 117 -5.23 -9.86 -4.21
C VAL A 117 -5.59 -11.35 -4.21
N GLU A 118 -6.11 -11.86 -5.31
CA GLU A 118 -6.55 -13.26 -5.44
C GLU A 118 -5.43 -14.28 -5.19
N LYS A 119 -4.22 -14.00 -5.69
CA LYS A 119 -3.03 -14.86 -5.61
C LYS A 119 -1.85 -14.11 -4.97
N PRO A 120 -1.82 -13.95 -3.65
CA PRO A 120 -0.81 -13.15 -2.95
C PRO A 120 0.64 -13.51 -3.30
N LYS A 121 0.97 -14.80 -3.39
CA LYS A 121 2.32 -15.26 -3.76
C LYS A 121 2.73 -14.78 -5.15
N SER A 122 1.90 -15.03 -6.16
CA SER A 122 2.20 -14.62 -7.55
C SER A 122 2.28 -13.09 -7.69
N PHE A 123 1.49 -12.36 -6.93
CA PHE A 123 1.55 -10.91 -6.89
C PHE A 123 2.88 -10.40 -6.32
N LEU A 124 3.34 -10.97 -5.20
CA LEU A 124 4.63 -10.62 -4.59
C LEU A 124 5.81 -11.05 -5.46
N GLU A 125 5.75 -12.24 -6.10
CA GLU A 125 6.74 -12.68 -7.10
C GLU A 125 6.84 -11.70 -8.27
N LYS A 126 5.71 -11.20 -8.75
CA LYS A 126 5.69 -10.19 -9.81
C LYS A 126 6.29 -8.87 -9.37
N ILE A 127 6.00 -8.41 -8.14
CA ILE A 127 6.66 -7.22 -7.58
C ILE A 127 8.17 -7.45 -7.54
N TYR A 128 8.62 -8.57 -6.97
CA TYR A 128 10.04 -8.90 -6.90
C TYR A 128 10.71 -8.85 -8.28
N ASN A 129 10.08 -9.45 -9.29
CA ASN A 129 10.62 -9.47 -10.66
C ASN A 129 10.65 -8.08 -11.32
N SER A 130 9.72 -7.19 -10.95
CA SER A 130 9.66 -5.81 -11.44
C SER A 130 10.68 -4.87 -10.77
N LEU A 131 11.27 -5.31 -9.68
CA LEU A 131 12.25 -4.51 -8.92
C LEU A 131 13.67 -4.69 -9.46
N ASP A 132 14.45 -3.63 -9.38
CA ASP A 132 15.89 -3.63 -9.66
C ASP A 132 16.68 -4.25 -8.50
N LYS A 133 17.97 -4.54 -8.71
CA LYS A 133 18.88 -4.92 -7.62
C LYS A 133 19.06 -3.73 -6.66
N ASN A 134 19.18 -4.02 -5.38
CA ASN A 134 19.29 -3.01 -4.31
C ASN A 134 18.08 -2.06 -4.21
N SER A 135 16.93 -2.50 -4.66
CA SER A 135 15.67 -1.75 -4.57
C SER A 135 14.97 -1.96 -3.24
N LEU A 136 14.10 -1.02 -2.88
CA LEU A 136 13.29 -1.09 -1.66
C LEU A 136 11.85 -1.39 -1.99
N PHE A 137 11.26 -2.34 -1.27
CA PHE A 137 9.84 -2.64 -1.26
C PHE A 137 9.25 -2.30 0.11
N ILE A 138 8.18 -1.52 0.14
CA ILE A 138 7.42 -1.18 1.34
C ILE A 138 6.02 -1.76 1.18
N ILE A 139 5.63 -2.62 2.12
CA ILE A 139 4.34 -3.28 2.11
C ILE A 139 3.64 -3.14 3.46
N SER A 140 2.36 -2.86 3.43
CA SER A 140 1.49 -3.03 4.59
C SER A 140 0.28 -3.89 4.24
N ILE A 141 -0.22 -4.60 5.24
CA ILE A 141 -1.40 -5.48 5.12
C ILE A 141 -2.39 -5.21 6.25
N PHE A 142 -3.64 -5.57 6.00
CA PHE A 142 -4.62 -5.81 7.06
C PHE A 142 -4.68 -7.32 7.31
N SER A 143 -4.27 -7.73 8.50
CA SER A 143 -4.12 -9.14 8.89
C SER A 143 -5.29 -9.65 9.73
N ASN A 144 -5.27 -10.95 10.05
CA ASN A 144 -6.22 -11.57 10.95
C ASN A 144 -5.85 -11.44 12.44
N LYS A 145 -4.76 -10.74 12.75
CA LYS A 145 -4.27 -10.59 14.11
C LYS A 145 -5.08 -9.56 14.90
N GLN A 146 -5.36 -9.85 16.16
CA GLN A 146 -5.99 -8.90 17.09
C GLN A 146 -7.33 -8.29 16.62
N LEU A 147 -8.11 -9.01 15.82
CA LEU A 147 -9.38 -8.54 15.25
C LEU A 147 -10.39 -8.04 16.28
N ALA A 148 -10.41 -8.64 17.48
CA ALA A 148 -11.33 -8.19 18.53
C ALA A 148 -11.00 -6.77 19.00
N TYR A 149 -9.71 -6.46 19.19
CA TYR A 149 -9.27 -5.10 19.56
C TYR A 149 -9.48 -4.12 18.39
N TRP A 150 -9.20 -4.54 17.16
CA TRP A 150 -9.49 -3.75 15.97
C TRP A 150 -10.98 -3.40 15.85
N LYS A 151 -11.87 -4.37 16.11
CA LYS A 151 -13.32 -4.14 16.09
C LYS A 151 -13.72 -3.00 17.02
N GLU A 152 -13.29 -3.05 18.27
CA GLU A 152 -13.61 -2.01 19.27
C GLU A 152 -12.98 -0.67 18.89
N PHE A 153 -11.74 -0.67 18.39
CA PHE A 153 -11.10 0.54 17.86
C PHE A 153 -11.93 1.17 16.73
N ALA A 154 -12.31 0.39 15.72
CA ALA A 154 -13.05 0.90 14.57
C ALA A 154 -14.44 1.45 14.97
N LEU A 155 -15.16 0.75 15.86
CA LEU A 155 -16.45 1.19 16.38
C LEU A 155 -16.33 2.49 17.20
N SER A 156 -15.33 2.60 18.06
CA SER A 156 -15.09 3.81 18.87
C SER A 156 -14.77 5.04 18.01
N ARG A 157 -14.23 4.82 16.81
CA ARG A 157 -13.93 5.86 15.82
C ARG A 157 -15.12 6.21 14.93
N GLY A 158 -16.28 5.55 15.12
CA GLY A 158 -17.49 5.79 14.35
C GLY A 158 -17.48 5.14 12.96
N ALA A 159 -16.75 4.04 12.80
CA ALA A 159 -16.87 3.21 11.60
C ALA A 159 -18.28 2.55 11.53
N LYS A 160 -18.76 2.28 10.33
CA LYS A 160 -20.09 1.66 10.13
C LYS A 160 -20.13 0.27 10.75
N LYS A 161 -20.99 0.07 11.75
CA LYS A 161 -21.10 -1.17 12.53
C LYS A 161 -21.29 -2.40 11.64
N GLU A 162 -22.15 -2.33 10.64
CA GLU A 162 -22.40 -3.43 9.71
C GLU A 162 -21.13 -3.89 8.99
N GLN A 163 -20.31 -2.95 8.51
CA GLN A 163 -19.05 -3.26 7.83
C GLN A 163 -18.00 -3.84 8.78
N VAL A 164 -17.92 -3.29 9.99
CA VAL A 164 -17.00 -3.77 11.03
C VAL A 164 -17.38 -5.19 11.45
N GLU A 165 -18.64 -5.44 11.72
CA GLU A 165 -19.15 -6.78 12.09
C GLU A 165 -18.94 -7.80 10.95
N LYS A 166 -19.19 -7.40 9.70
CA LYS A 166 -18.92 -8.28 8.54
C LYS A 166 -17.43 -8.66 8.47
N THR A 167 -16.53 -7.69 8.58
CA THR A 167 -15.09 -7.97 8.57
C THR A 167 -14.66 -8.83 9.76
N PHE A 168 -15.22 -8.59 10.94
CA PHE A 168 -14.87 -9.36 12.14
C PHE A 168 -15.35 -10.81 12.08
N ASN A 169 -16.62 -11.03 11.69
CA ASN A 169 -17.24 -12.35 11.70
C ASN A 169 -16.89 -13.18 10.45
N ASN A 170 -16.76 -12.54 9.30
CA ASN A 170 -16.61 -13.18 8.00
C ASN A 170 -15.52 -12.49 7.16
N GLN A 171 -14.29 -12.38 7.71
CA GLN A 171 -13.19 -11.68 7.03
C GLN A 171 -12.97 -12.20 5.61
N SER A 172 -13.03 -13.52 5.40
CA SER A 172 -12.83 -14.15 4.09
C SER A 172 -13.85 -13.77 3.00
N GLU A 173 -15.02 -13.23 3.39
CA GLU A 173 -16.00 -12.69 2.44
C GLU A 173 -15.67 -11.27 1.98
N VAL A 174 -14.79 -10.57 2.71
CA VAL A 174 -14.42 -9.18 2.46
C VAL A 174 -13.04 -9.07 1.82
N MET A 175 -12.10 -9.91 2.29
CA MET A 175 -10.70 -9.90 1.89
C MET A 175 -10.03 -11.24 2.21
N ASN A 176 -8.84 -11.47 1.67
CA ASN A 176 -8.04 -12.64 2.07
C ASN A 176 -7.64 -12.55 3.54
N VAL A 177 -7.71 -13.66 4.22
CA VAL A 177 -7.22 -13.80 5.59
C VAL A 177 -5.70 -13.96 5.55
N LEU A 178 -4.98 -12.89 5.84
CA LEU A 178 -3.52 -12.88 5.85
C LEU A 178 -2.99 -13.03 7.28
N SER A 179 -1.99 -13.89 7.44
CA SER A 179 -1.18 -13.99 8.66
C SER A 179 0.08 -13.12 8.48
N PRO A 180 0.45 -12.29 9.47
CA PRO A 180 1.69 -11.52 9.40
C PRO A 180 2.92 -12.41 9.26
N ASP A 181 3.00 -13.50 10.04
CA ASP A 181 4.14 -14.42 10.01
C ASP A 181 4.28 -15.11 8.66
N TYR A 182 3.14 -15.56 8.08
CA TYR A 182 3.15 -16.15 6.75
C TYR A 182 3.57 -15.14 5.67
N THR A 183 3.12 -13.89 5.79
CA THR A 183 3.51 -12.82 4.84
C THR A 183 5.03 -12.58 4.88
N GLU A 184 5.61 -12.53 6.08
CA GLU A 184 7.06 -12.36 6.24
C GLU A 184 7.87 -13.54 5.70
N ILE A 185 7.41 -14.79 5.98
CA ILE A 185 8.01 -16.01 5.42
C ILE A 185 7.95 -15.95 3.89
N LEU A 186 6.81 -15.60 3.34
CA LEU A 186 6.61 -15.55 1.89
C LEU A 186 7.53 -14.53 1.21
N LEU A 187 7.73 -13.35 1.80
CA LEU A 187 8.69 -12.36 1.30
C LEU A 187 10.11 -12.93 1.25
N LYS A 188 10.54 -13.62 2.31
CA LYS A 188 11.87 -14.27 2.38
C LYS A 188 12.02 -15.40 1.36
N GLU A 189 11.00 -16.26 1.21
CA GLU A 189 11.00 -17.37 0.24
C GLU A 189 11.06 -16.88 -1.22
N ILE A 190 10.46 -15.73 -1.55
CA ILE A 190 10.50 -15.12 -2.87
C ILE A 190 11.89 -14.60 -3.20
N GLY A 191 12.71 -14.31 -2.19
CA GLY A 191 14.10 -13.88 -2.36
C GLY A 191 14.41 -12.47 -1.88
N PHE A 192 13.46 -11.79 -1.22
CA PHE A 192 13.75 -10.51 -0.58
C PHE A 192 14.77 -10.70 0.56
N LEU A 193 15.78 -9.84 0.54
CA LEU A 193 16.78 -9.75 1.61
C LEU A 193 16.29 -8.77 2.68
N LYS A 194 16.81 -8.89 3.91
CA LYS A 194 16.56 -7.94 4.99
C LYS A 194 15.08 -7.55 5.13
N VAL A 195 14.21 -8.54 5.21
CA VAL A 195 12.79 -8.32 5.52
C VAL A 195 12.66 -7.88 6.97
N GLU A 196 12.27 -6.63 7.17
CA GLU A 196 12.23 -5.97 8.48
C GLU A 196 10.82 -5.47 8.76
N LYS A 197 10.20 -5.94 9.84
CA LYS A 197 8.91 -5.43 10.31
C LYS A 197 9.11 -4.09 10.99
N ILE A 198 8.49 -3.05 10.47
CA ILE A 198 8.61 -1.67 10.97
C ILE A 198 7.50 -1.32 11.94
N CYS A 199 6.29 -1.84 11.67
CA CYS A 199 5.11 -1.49 12.43
C CYS A 199 4.20 -2.70 12.58
N GLU A 200 3.61 -2.84 13.77
CA GLU A 200 2.53 -3.75 14.08
C GLU A 200 1.57 -3.05 15.05
N ILE A 201 0.38 -2.72 14.58
CA ILE A 201 -0.65 -2.09 15.41
C ILE A 201 -1.98 -2.76 15.12
N LEU A 202 -2.48 -3.55 16.07
CA LEU A 202 -3.68 -4.37 15.94
C LEU A 202 -3.60 -5.27 14.70
N SER A 203 -4.54 -5.09 13.77
CA SER A 203 -4.59 -5.86 12.52
C SER A 203 -3.77 -5.25 11.37
N VAL A 204 -2.94 -4.26 11.64
CA VAL A 204 -2.10 -3.61 10.61
C VAL A 204 -0.64 -3.93 10.86
N ASP A 205 -0.02 -4.50 9.85
CA ASP A 205 1.41 -4.84 9.84
C ASP A 205 2.09 -4.17 8.64
N MET A 206 3.34 -3.70 8.82
CA MET A 206 4.14 -3.08 7.78
C MET A 206 5.58 -3.59 7.79
N TRP A 207 6.10 -3.89 6.62
CA TRP A 207 7.49 -4.30 6.40
C TRP A 207 8.17 -3.44 5.35
N ILE A 208 9.48 -3.39 5.47
CA ILE A 208 10.38 -3.05 4.39
C ILE A 208 11.15 -4.32 3.99
N ALA A 209 11.45 -4.44 2.70
CA ALA A 209 12.21 -5.56 2.15
C ALA A 209 13.14 -5.05 1.05
N GLU A 210 14.38 -5.55 1.01
CA GLU A 210 15.40 -5.20 0.02
C GLU A 210 15.56 -6.37 -0.98
N LYS A 211 15.71 -6.05 -2.28
CA LYS A 211 16.04 -7.04 -3.32
C LYS A 211 17.52 -7.08 -3.61
#